data_51bc03cc471f08e15c01bf671139001b
#
_entry.id   51bc03cc471f08e15c01bf671139001b
#
_cell.length_a   1.000
_cell.length_b   1.000
_cell.length_c   1.000
_cell.angle_alpha   90.00
_cell.angle_beta   90.00
_cell.angle_gamma   90.00
#
_symmetry.space_group_name_H-M   'P 1'
#
loop_
_entity.id
_entity.type
_entity.pdbx_description
1 polymer ?
#
loop_
_entity_poly.entity_id
_entity_poly.type
_entity_poly.pdbx_seq_one_letter_code
_entity_poly.pdbx_strand_id
1 'polypeptide(L)'
;MKKEKKINYKIDSDVLKNYVEAINSLKEPMSQIKDQLNQLTKPMQELSKSLNESLKPMQEELKSISTMSNAIKELSIKYPNEQSKILTDTIKQIMNTNNGMLSTRMIEPLNISRQYLSIMENNNEIEKVSRGIYLSPSAFEDSYFSFQQKYKKAIFSHMNALYFYGMTEEFPYNYTVTVPQSYHVDTVNEKCNVFYVSDDIYEIGVTEVETPSGNKVRAYDKERCICDIIRSKGRMDPEQVKKSVKQYIQSKDKNVAKLSVYAKRMGISVKVMEMVGVYYE
;
A
#
# COMPACT_ATOMS: atom_id res chain seq x y z
N MET A 1 -5.93 -71.24 24.45
CA MET A 1 -5.01 -71.13 23.28
C MET A 1 -5.84 -71.19 21.99
N LYS A 2 -6.11 -70.01 21.38
CA LYS A 2 -6.77 -69.95 20.07
C LYS A 2 -5.69 -69.93 19.00
N LYS A 3 -5.71 -70.93 18.12
CA LYS A 3 -4.83 -71.08 16.97
C LYS A 3 -5.23 -69.98 15.92
N GLU A 4 -4.37 -69.00 15.65
CA GLU A 4 -4.52 -68.10 14.51
C GLU A 4 -4.28 -68.90 13.21
N LYS A 5 -5.30 -68.98 12.38
CA LYS A 5 -5.18 -69.45 11.02
C LYS A 5 -4.48 -68.42 10.16
N LYS A 6 -3.23 -68.64 9.78
CA LYS A 6 -2.56 -67.91 8.72
C LYS A 6 -3.27 -68.22 7.39
N ILE A 7 -3.99 -67.21 6.86
CA ILE A 7 -4.56 -67.28 5.51
C ILE A 7 -3.45 -66.88 4.55
N ASN A 8 -2.92 -67.80 3.81
CA ASN A 8 -1.95 -67.59 2.75
C ASN A 8 -2.72 -67.20 1.48
N TYR A 9 -2.79 -65.93 1.15
CA TYR A 9 -3.29 -65.50 -0.14
C TYR A 9 -2.19 -65.67 -1.19
N LYS A 10 -2.36 -66.73 -2.07
CA LYS A 10 -1.61 -66.80 -3.31
C LYS A 10 -2.20 -65.76 -4.25
N ILE A 11 -1.51 -64.60 -4.41
CA ILE A 11 -1.87 -63.63 -5.42
C ILE A 11 -1.46 -64.25 -6.78
N ASP A 12 -2.41 -64.26 -7.70
CA ASP A 12 -2.20 -64.80 -9.05
C ASP A 12 -1.14 -63.92 -9.78
N SER A 13 -0.14 -64.56 -10.38
CA SER A 13 0.99 -63.87 -11.04
C SER A 13 0.53 -63.02 -12.19
N ASP A 14 -0.59 -63.36 -12.84
CA ASP A 14 -1.14 -62.56 -13.95
C ASP A 14 -1.83 -61.31 -13.49
N VAL A 15 -2.45 -61.36 -12.31
CA VAL A 15 -3.02 -60.16 -11.66
C VAL A 15 -1.92 -59.17 -11.26
N LEU A 16 -0.80 -59.67 -10.74
CA LEU A 16 0.37 -58.84 -10.41
C LEU A 16 0.99 -58.22 -11.65
N LYS A 17 1.07 -58.96 -12.77
CA LYS A 17 1.61 -58.48 -14.03
C LYS A 17 0.77 -57.37 -14.63
N ASN A 18 -0.54 -57.55 -14.66
CA ASN A 18 -1.49 -56.54 -15.11
C ASN A 18 -1.45 -55.28 -14.24
N TYR A 19 -1.24 -55.42 -12.92
CA TYR A 19 -1.10 -54.29 -11.99
C TYR A 19 0.19 -53.49 -12.24
N VAL A 20 1.30 -54.16 -12.51
CA VAL A 20 2.57 -53.54 -12.83
C VAL A 20 2.51 -52.81 -14.19
N GLU A 21 1.85 -53.40 -15.19
CA GLU A 21 1.63 -52.73 -16.48
C GLU A 21 0.74 -51.51 -16.36
N ALA A 22 -0.32 -51.57 -15.56
CA ALA A 22 -1.19 -50.43 -15.27
C ALA A 22 -0.44 -49.29 -14.54
N ILE A 23 0.41 -49.62 -13.55
CA ILE A 23 1.25 -48.61 -12.87
C ILE A 23 2.26 -47.99 -13.84
N ASN A 24 2.86 -48.77 -14.71
CA ASN A 24 3.82 -48.25 -15.68
C ASN A 24 3.16 -47.36 -16.74
N SER A 25 1.93 -47.68 -17.15
CA SER A 25 1.17 -46.83 -18.08
C SER A 25 0.77 -45.47 -17.49
N LEU A 26 0.71 -45.35 -16.16
CA LEU A 26 0.41 -44.09 -15.45
C LEU A 26 1.64 -43.20 -15.21
N LYS A 27 2.86 -43.75 -15.37
CA LYS A 27 4.10 -42.97 -15.10
C LYS A 27 4.28 -41.79 -16.05
N GLU A 28 4.01 -41.97 -17.34
CA GLU A 28 4.15 -40.90 -18.35
C GLU A 28 3.12 -39.80 -18.16
N PRO A 29 1.80 -40.06 -18.01
CA PRO A 29 0.81 -39.03 -17.71
C PRO A 29 1.09 -38.29 -16.38
N MET A 30 1.55 -38.98 -15.34
CA MET A 30 1.92 -38.33 -14.06
C MET A 30 3.14 -37.44 -14.21
N SER A 31 4.13 -37.81 -15.03
CA SER A 31 5.27 -36.93 -15.34
C SER A 31 4.82 -35.66 -16.05
N GLN A 32 3.96 -35.77 -17.06
CA GLN A 32 3.41 -34.63 -17.80
C GLN A 32 2.59 -33.68 -16.89
N ILE A 33 1.77 -34.24 -15.99
CA ILE A 33 1.03 -33.46 -14.99
C ILE A 33 1.99 -32.72 -14.06
N LYS A 34 3.06 -33.40 -13.63
CA LYS A 34 4.10 -32.79 -12.78
C LYS A 34 4.80 -31.61 -13.48
N ASP A 35 5.11 -31.78 -14.76
CA ASP A 35 5.76 -30.73 -15.56
C ASP A 35 4.81 -29.54 -15.82
N GLN A 36 3.53 -29.80 -16.07
CA GLN A 36 2.50 -28.77 -16.16
C GLN A 36 2.30 -28.02 -14.84
N LEU A 37 2.29 -28.74 -13.70
CA LEU A 37 2.21 -28.15 -12.38
C LEU A 37 3.42 -27.26 -12.08
N ASN A 38 4.62 -27.71 -12.45
CA ASN A 38 5.84 -26.93 -12.31
C ASN A 38 5.82 -25.66 -13.18
N GLN A 39 5.28 -25.73 -14.40
CA GLN A 39 5.10 -24.57 -15.27
C GLN A 39 4.09 -23.54 -14.71
N LEU A 40 3.04 -24.01 -14.04
CA LEU A 40 2.04 -23.16 -13.39
C LEU A 40 2.54 -22.56 -12.07
N THR A 41 3.40 -23.26 -11.34
CA THR A 41 3.93 -22.79 -10.06
C THR A 41 5.13 -21.86 -10.19
N LYS A 42 5.89 -21.94 -11.28
CA LYS A 42 7.07 -21.11 -11.54
C LYS A 42 6.78 -19.60 -11.52
N PRO A 43 5.72 -19.09 -12.21
CA PRO A 43 5.37 -17.67 -12.12
C PRO A 43 4.96 -17.23 -10.71
N MET A 44 4.30 -18.11 -9.93
CA MET A 44 3.96 -17.82 -8.53
C MET A 44 5.19 -17.74 -7.63
N GLN A 45 6.21 -18.59 -7.88
CA GLN A 45 7.47 -18.52 -7.14
C GLN A 45 8.27 -17.25 -7.48
N GLU A 46 8.30 -16.87 -8.75
CA GLU A 46 8.93 -15.62 -9.18
C GLU A 46 8.22 -14.40 -8.61
N LEU A 47 6.89 -14.40 -8.59
CA LEU A 47 6.09 -13.35 -7.96
C LEU A 47 6.36 -13.27 -6.45
N SER A 48 6.42 -14.40 -5.76
CA SER A 48 6.74 -14.49 -4.33
C SER A 48 8.15 -13.94 -4.03
N LYS A 49 9.11 -14.24 -4.91
CA LYS A 49 10.48 -13.74 -4.79
C LYS A 49 10.54 -12.22 -4.99
N SER A 50 9.88 -11.72 -6.02
CA SER A 50 9.77 -10.27 -6.29
C SER A 50 9.06 -9.52 -5.16
N LEU A 51 8.01 -10.12 -4.58
CA LEU A 51 7.30 -9.57 -3.44
C LEU A 51 8.17 -9.52 -2.18
N ASN A 52 8.94 -10.57 -1.92
CA ASN A 52 9.88 -10.59 -0.81
C ASN A 52 11.03 -9.59 -0.99
N GLU A 53 11.52 -9.39 -2.21
CA GLU A 53 12.54 -8.40 -2.52
C GLU A 53 12.02 -6.96 -2.34
N SER A 54 10.78 -6.69 -2.74
CA SER A 54 10.15 -5.38 -2.54
C SER A 54 9.76 -5.10 -1.08
N LEU A 55 9.55 -6.15 -0.27
CA LEU A 55 9.28 -6.00 1.18
C LEU A 55 10.56 -5.87 2.02
N LYS A 56 11.72 -6.18 1.46
CA LYS A 56 13.00 -6.15 2.18
C LYS A 56 13.31 -4.80 2.82
N PRO A 57 13.17 -3.66 2.13
CA PRO A 57 13.40 -2.34 2.74
C PRO A 57 12.50 -2.09 3.95
N MET A 58 11.23 -2.46 3.86
CA MET A 58 10.27 -2.30 4.94
C MET A 58 10.59 -3.20 6.14
N GLN A 59 11.10 -4.41 5.89
CA GLN A 59 11.56 -5.31 6.96
C GLN A 59 12.82 -4.78 7.64
N GLU A 60 13.72 -4.14 6.91
CA GLU A 60 14.92 -3.49 7.46
C GLU A 60 14.56 -2.26 8.30
N GLU A 61 13.59 -1.45 7.85
CA GLU A 61 13.06 -0.33 8.63
C GLU A 61 12.39 -0.82 9.93
N LEU A 62 11.57 -1.85 9.88
CA LEU A 62 10.94 -2.46 11.07
C LEU A 62 11.98 -3.02 12.04
N LYS A 63 13.05 -3.62 11.53
CA LYS A 63 14.16 -4.12 12.34
C LYS A 63 14.92 -2.97 13.00
N SER A 64 15.16 -1.88 12.27
CA SER A 64 15.77 -0.65 12.79
C SER A 64 14.91 -0.03 13.90
N ILE A 65 13.61 0.10 13.70
CA ILE A 65 12.64 0.59 14.69
C ILE A 65 12.66 -0.30 15.95
N SER A 66 12.66 -1.62 15.77
CA SER A 66 12.72 -2.57 16.89
C SER A 66 14.02 -2.44 17.69
N THR A 67 15.16 -2.27 17.01
CA THR A 67 16.47 -2.09 17.65
C THR A 67 16.50 -0.78 18.43
N MET A 68 15.97 0.30 17.86
CA MET A 68 15.87 1.60 18.51
C MET A 68 14.93 1.55 19.73
N SER A 69 13.80 0.86 19.63
CA SER A 69 12.88 0.65 20.76
C SER A 69 13.54 -0.10 21.92
N ASN A 70 14.33 -1.13 21.61
CA ASN A 70 15.05 -1.89 22.64
C ASN A 70 16.15 -1.06 23.29
N ALA A 71 16.91 -0.28 22.52
CA ALA A 71 17.93 0.63 23.05
C ALA A 71 17.33 1.70 23.98
N ILE A 72 16.19 2.28 23.60
CA ILE A 72 15.44 3.23 24.45
C ILE A 72 15.00 2.55 25.74
N LYS A 73 14.54 1.30 25.68
CA LYS A 73 14.10 0.54 26.84
C LYS A 73 15.26 0.22 27.80
N GLU A 74 16.43 -0.15 27.27
CA GLU A 74 17.64 -0.40 28.08
C GLU A 74 18.14 0.89 28.75
N LEU A 75 18.18 2.01 28.03
CA LEU A 75 18.55 3.31 28.58
C LEU A 75 17.59 3.78 29.65
N SER A 76 16.28 3.49 29.49
CA SER A 76 15.25 3.85 30.45
C SER A 76 15.42 3.14 31.81
N ILE A 77 15.90 1.90 31.78
CA ILE A 77 16.18 1.12 33.00
C ILE A 77 17.42 1.66 33.72
N LYS A 78 18.44 2.09 32.96
CA LYS A 78 19.74 2.48 33.49
C LYS A 78 19.81 3.94 33.98
N TYR A 79 19.05 4.85 33.33
CA TYR A 79 19.11 6.30 33.61
C TYR A 79 17.71 6.94 33.59
N PRO A 80 16.91 6.77 34.67
CA PRO A 80 15.53 7.27 34.70
C PRO A 80 15.40 8.80 34.56
N ASN A 81 16.39 9.56 35.01
CA ASN A 81 16.39 11.04 34.90
C ASN A 81 16.79 11.56 33.49
N GLU A 82 17.56 10.78 32.73
CA GLU A 82 17.93 11.11 31.33
C GLU A 82 16.94 10.59 30.31
N GLN A 83 16.09 9.67 30.71
CA GLN A 83 15.07 9.03 29.86
C GLN A 83 14.15 10.08 29.20
N SER A 84 13.69 11.05 29.94
CA SER A 84 12.79 12.08 29.43
C SER A 84 13.44 12.86 28.29
N LYS A 85 14.72 13.22 28.44
CA LYS A 85 15.47 13.96 27.43
C LYS A 85 15.66 13.13 26.16
N ILE A 86 16.08 11.86 26.28
CA ILE A 86 16.28 10.98 25.13
C ILE A 86 14.98 10.81 24.35
N LEU A 87 13.85 10.63 25.04
CA LEU A 87 12.55 10.44 24.39
C LEU A 87 12.05 11.72 23.70
N THR A 88 12.23 12.88 24.31
CA THR A 88 11.88 14.16 23.70
C THR A 88 12.77 14.49 22.49
N ASP A 89 14.06 14.19 22.57
CA ASP A 89 14.99 14.35 21.45
C ASP A 89 14.64 13.40 20.29
N THR A 90 14.24 12.15 20.60
CA THR A 90 13.74 11.20 19.59
C THR A 90 12.48 11.73 18.90
N ILE A 91 11.54 12.28 19.67
CA ILE A 91 10.33 12.91 19.09
C ILE A 91 10.71 14.06 18.16
N LYS A 92 11.63 14.94 18.58
CA LYS A 92 12.13 16.05 17.75
C LYS A 92 12.79 15.58 16.47
N GLN A 93 13.57 14.51 16.51
CA GLN A 93 14.16 13.90 15.31
C GLN A 93 13.10 13.40 14.34
N ILE A 94 12.06 12.70 14.84
CA ILE A 94 10.93 12.26 14.02
C ILE A 94 10.23 13.46 13.40
N MET A 95 10.01 14.54 14.14
CA MET A 95 9.40 15.76 13.62
C MET A 95 10.28 16.39 12.52
N ASN A 96 11.58 16.48 12.72
CA ASN A 96 12.50 17.05 11.73
C ASN A 96 12.49 16.27 10.40
N THR A 97 12.40 14.95 10.46
CA THR A 97 12.29 14.10 9.24
C THR A 97 10.94 14.19 8.56
N ASN A 98 9.94 14.78 9.21
CA ASN A 98 8.57 14.97 8.70
C ASN A 98 8.18 16.46 8.66
N ASN A 99 9.12 17.32 8.30
CA ASN A 99 8.91 18.76 8.12
C ASN A 99 8.25 19.46 9.32
N GLY A 100 8.63 19.02 10.52
CA GLY A 100 8.10 19.54 11.78
C GLY A 100 6.76 18.94 12.21
N MET A 101 6.21 17.99 11.49
CA MET A 101 4.95 17.33 11.83
C MET A 101 5.15 16.02 12.57
N LEU A 102 4.25 15.73 13.50
CA LEU A 102 4.20 14.46 14.22
C LEU A 102 2.77 13.94 14.31
N SER A 103 2.60 12.68 13.97
CA SER A 103 1.41 11.91 14.35
C SER A 103 1.71 11.00 15.54
N THR A 104 0.78 10.87 16.49
CA THR A 104 0.94 9.91 17.61
C THR A 104 1.26 8.49 17.16
N ARG A 105 0.86 8.12 15.94
CA ARG A 105 1.15 6.81 15.34
C ARG A 105 2.63 6.59 15.02
N MET A 106 3.37 7.66 14.77
CA MET A 106 4.82 7.57 14.47
C MET A 106 5.61 7.16 15.70
N ILE A 107 5.12 7.48 16.90
CA ILE A 107 5.77 7.13 18.16
C ILE A 107 5.22 5.84 18.79
N GLU A 108 4.08 5.33 18.34
CA GLU A 108 3.50 4.07 18.83
C GLU A 108 4.45 2.87 18.66
N PRO A 109 5.12 2.65 17.51
CA PRO A 109 6.06 1.55 17.34
C PRO A 109 7.27 1.62 18.26
N LEU A 110 7.61 2.81 18.74
CA LEU A 110 8.73 3.05 19.67
C LEU A 110 8.32 2.90 21.14
N ASN A 111 7.06 2.58 21.42
CA ASN A 111 6.49 2.51 22.76
C ASN A 111 6.68 3.80 23.59
N ILE A 112 6.76 4.96 22.92
CA ILE A 112 6.85 6.26 23.58
C ILE A 112 5.48 6.65 24.11
N SER A 113 5.38 6.90 25.41
CA SER A 113 4.14 7.33 26.04
C SER A 113 3.68 8.69 25.51
N ARG A 114 2.38 8.83 25.22
CA ARG A 114 1.76 10.11 24.83
C ARG A 114 1.90 11.21 25.89
N GLN A 115 2.21 10.85 27.13
CA GLN A 115 2.48 11.78 28.20
C GLN A 115 3.64 12.75 27.86
N TYR A 116 4.66 12.26 27.12
CA TYR A 116 5.76 13.11 26.67
C TYR A 116 5.30 14.20 25.70
N LEU A 117 4.31 13.93 24.86
CA LEU A 117 3.72 14.94 23.98
C LEU A 117 3.02 16.04 24.79
N SER A 118 2.31 15.68 25.85
CA SER A 118 1.68 16.66 26.76
C SER A 118 2.72 17.48 27.51
N ILE A 119 3.84 16.89 27.91
CA ILE A 119 4.96 17.62 28.55
C ILE A 119 5.57 18.62 27.56
N MET A 120 5.86 18.17 26.32
CA MET A 120 6.43 19.02 25.28
C MET A 120 5.48 20.15 24.85
N GLU A 121 4.17 19.88 24.80
CA GLU A 121 3.12 20.87 24.53
C GLU A 121 3.09 21.94 25.63
N ASN A 122 3.10 21.52 26.90
CA ASN A 122 3.13 22.43 28.05
C ASN A 122 4.42 23.29 28.10
N ASN A 123 5.51 22.75 27.60
CA ASN A 123 6.79 23.49 27.48
C ASN A 123 6.87 24.37 26.22
N ASN A 124 5.82 24.45 25.41
CA ASN A 124 5.79 25.14 24.11
C ASN A 124 6.83 24.62 23.10
N GLU A 125 7.27 23.36 23.23
CA GLU A 125 8.20 22.71 22.31
C GLU A 125 7.48 22.15 21.07
N ILE A 126 6.19 21.87 21.20
CA ILE A 126 5.29 21.44 20.12
C ILE A 126 3.91 22.05 20.32
N GLU A 127 3.14 22.17 19.25
CA GLU A 127 1.77 22.64 19.24
C GLU A 127 0.82 21.55 18.74
N LYS A 128 -0.29 21.34 19.43
CA LYS A 128 -1.31 20.39 19.00
C LYS A 128 -2.25 21.04 17.99
N VAL A 129 -2.18 20.59 16.74
CA VAL A 129 -3.02 21.09 15.62
C VAL A 129 -4.39 20.41 15.63
N SER A 130 -4.41 19.10 15.81
CA SER A 130 -5.65 18.33 15.86
C SER A 130 -5.45 17.06 16.71
N ARG A 131 -6.49 16.23 16.81
CA ARG A 131 -6.41 14.99 17.60
C ARG A 131 -5.30 14.08 17.10
N GLY A 132 -4.22 13.98 17.88
CA GLY A 132 -3.07 13.12 17.61
C GLY A 132 -2.10 13.65 16.56
N ILE A 133 -2.22 14.93 16.17
CA ILE A 133 -1.30 15.63 15.27
C ILE A 133 -0.68 16.81 15.99
N TYR A 134 0.62 16.90 15.92
CA TYR A 134 1.43 17.94 16.55
C TYR A 134 2.37 18.58 15.52
N LEU A 135 2.74 19.81 15.77
CA LEU A 135 3.57 20.65 14.91
C LEU A 135 4.70 21.28 15.72
N SER A 136 5.88 21.40 15.13
CA SER A 136 6.93 22.25 15.72
C SER A 136 6.54 23.73 15.59
N PRO A 137 6.92 24.60 16.52
CA PRO A 137 6.52 26.01 16.51
C PRO A 137 6.90 26.78 15.25
N SER A 138 7.94 26.35 14.52
CA SER A 138 8.42 26.99 13.29
C SER A 138 7.95 26.32 12.00
N ALA A 139 7.17 25.26 12.09
CA ALA A 139 6.71 24.52 10.93
C ALA A 139 5.32 24.95 10.49
N PHE A 140 4.99 24.67 9.24
CA PHE A 140 3.64 24.86 8.70
C PHE A 140 2.90 23.53 8.63
N GLU A 141 1.60 23.58 8.89
CA GLU A 141 0.76 22.39 8.78
C GLU A 141 0.66 21.92 7.32
N ASP A 142 0.97 20.64 7.11
CA ASP A 142 0.62 19.93 5.89
C ASP A 142 -0.78 19.33 6.03
N SER A 143 -1.75 19.99 5.46
CA SER A 143 -3.15 19.58 5.55
C SER A 143 -3.43 18.24 4.88
N TYR A 144 -2.69 17.85 3.83
CA TYR A 144 -2.81 16.53 3.20
C TYR A 144 -2.32 15.43 4.13
N PHE A 145 -1.18 15.65 4.77
CA PHE A 145 -0.65 14.72 5.77
C PHE A 145 -1.62 14.58 6.95
N SER A 146 -2.08 15.71 7.54
CA SER A 146 -3.05 15.72 8.64
C SER A 146 -4.33 14.99 8.29
N PHE A 147 -4.88 15.23 7.09
CA PHE A 147 -6.06 14.56 6.59
C PHE A 147 -5.88 13.03 6.55
N GLN A 148 -4.77 12.54 5.98
CA GLN A 148 -4.54 11.09 5.87
C GLN A 148 -4.23 10.45 7.23
N GLN A 149 -3.63 11.18 8.17
CA GLN A 149 -3.47 10.70 9.54
C GLN A 149 -4.82 10.53 10.25
N LYS A 150 -5.80 11.37 9.95
CA LYS A 150 -7.17 11.24 10.46
C LYS A 150 -7.92 10.08 9.79
N TYR A 151 -7.81 9.94 8.48
CA TYR A 151 -8.52 8.95 7.66
C TYR A 151 -7.57 7.89 7.10
N LYS A 152 -7.28 6.87 7.90
CA LYS A 152 -6.25 5.85 7.62
C LYS A 152 -6.42 5.10 6.30
N LYS A 153 -7.68 4.89 5.86
CA LYS A 153 -7.98 4.18 4.62
C LYS A 153 -8.21 5.14 3.44
N ALA A 154 -8.04 6.44 3.62
CA ALA A 154 -8.11 7.38 2.52
C ALA A 154 -6.81 7.30 1.71
N ILE A 155 -6.94 7.08 0.40
CA ILE A 155 -5.85 7.13 -0.58
C ILE A 155 -6.13 8.32 -1.48
N PHE A 156 -5.20 9.27 -1.58
CA PHE A 156 -5.35 10.39 -2.51
C PHE A 156 -5.42 9.88 -3.94
N SER A 157 -6.40 10.38 -4.69
CA SER A 157 -6.74 9.86 -6.01
C SER A 157 -7.16 10.98 -6.95
N HIS A 158 -7.46 10.64 -8.21
CA HIS A 158 -7.97 11.57 -9.21
C HIS A 158 -7.12 12.84 -9.27
N MET A 159 -7.74 14.03 -9.16
CA MET A 159 -7.05 15.30 -9.32
C MET A 159 -6.02 15.60 -8.23
N ASN A 160 -6.24 15.16 -6.97
CA ASN A 160 -5.24 15.37 -5.93
C ASN A 160 -3.96 14.57 -6.18
N ALA A 161 -4.06 13.31 -6.56
CA ALA A 161 -2.88 12.52 -6.87
C ALA A 161 -2.18 13.06 -8.13
N LEU A 162 -2.92 13.44 -9.17
CA LEU A 162 -2.36 14.07 -10.37
C LEU A 162 -1.67 15.41 -10.04
N TYR A 163 -2.19 16.17 -9.09
CA TYR A 163 -1.54 17.39 -8.60
C TYR A 163 -0.20 17.09 -7.93
N PHE A 164 -0.11 16.07 -7.09
CA PHE A 164 1.17 15.65 -6.48
C PHE A 164 2.21 15.23 -7.52
N TYR A 165 1.78 14.66 -8.64
CA TYR A 165 2.67 14.33 -9.77
C TYR A 165 2.98 15.50 -10.70
N GLY A 166 2.49 16.71 -10.41
CA GLY A 166 2.63 17.86 -11.31
C GLY A 166 1.90 17.70 -12.65
N MET A 167 0.89 16.82 -12.70
CA MET A 167 0.09 16.54 -13.89
C MET A 167 -1.18 17.41 -13.99
N THR A 168 -1.30 18.41 -13.17
CA THR A 168 -2.28 19.50 -13.25
C THR A 168 -1.71 20.71 -12.55
N GLU A 169 -1.97 21.88 -13.09
CA GLU A 169 -1.59 23.16 -12.47
C GLU A 169 -2.69 23.68 -11.54
N GLU A 170 -3.88 23.09 -11.62
CA GLU A 170 -5.01 23.49 -10.82
C GLU A 170 -4.90 22.96 -9.39
N PHE A 171 -4.88 23.88 -8.43
CA PHE A 171 -4.90 23.52 -7.01
C PHE A 171 -6.26 22.89 -6.65
N PRO A 172 -6.30 21.66 -6.13
CA PRO A 172 -7.55 21.05 -5.75
C PRO A 172 -8.08 21.67 -4.45
N TYR A 173 -9.19 22.40 -4.53
CA TYR A 173 -9.85 23.04 -3.38
C TYR A 173 -10.39 22.04 -2.35
N ASN A 174 -10.80 20.86 -2.82
CA ASN A 174 -11.31 19.79 -1.98
C ASN A 174 -10.35 18.60 -2.02
N TYR A 175 -10.18 17.92 -0.90
CA TYR A 175 -9.50 16.62 -0.92
C TYR A 175 -10.27 15.65 -1.81
N THR A 176 -9.56 14.91 -2.65
CA THR A 176 -10.15 13.87 -3.49
C THR A 176 -9.46 12.55 -3.15
N VAL A 177 -10.23 11.66 -2.56
CA VAL A 177 -9.72 10.38 -2.05
C VAL A 177 -10.59 9.22 -2.47
N THR A 178 -9.97 8.06 -2.53
CA THR A 178 -10.65 6.78 -2.71
C THR A 178 -10.55 5.97 -1.42
N VAL A 179 -11.64 5.33 -1.03
CA VAL A 179 -11.76 4.49 0.15
C VAL A 179 -12.53 3.22 -0.16
N PRO A 180 -12.36 2.15 0.65
CA PRO A 180 -13.24 0.97 0.57
C PRO A 180 -14.69 1.33 0.86
N GLN A 181 -15.65 0.59 0.28
CA GLN A 181 -17.09 0.83 0.46
C GLN A 181 -17.53 0.85 1.93
N SER A 182 -16.86 0.10 2.79
CA SER A 182 -17.16 0.00 4.23
C SER A 182 -16.58 1.14 5.07
N TYR A 183 -15.79 2.05 4.48
CA TYR A 183 -15.09 3.10 5.23
C TYR A 183 -15.80 4.45 5.08
N HIS A 184 -15.95 5.18 6.18
CA HIS A 184 -16.61 6.49 6.19
C HIS A 184 -15.61 7.63 6.34
N VAL A 185 -15.81 8.68 5.53
CA VAL A 185 -15.11 9.97 5.62
C VAL A 185 -16.16 11.06 5.79
N ASP A 186 -15.93 11.98 6.71
CA ASP A 186 -16.80 13.15 6.90
C ASP A 186 -16.61 14.14 5.73
N THR A 187 -17.43 14.01 4.71
CA THR A 187 -17.30 14.79 3.48
C THR A 187 -17.69 16.25 3.65
N VAL A 188 -18.50 16.56 4.64
CA VAL A 188 -19.02 17.93 4.86
C VAL A 188 -17.96 18.77 5.58
N ASN A 189 -17.47 18.29 6.71
CA ASN A 189 -16.50 19.05 7.51
C ASN A 189 -15.12 19.10 6.88
N GLU A 190 -14.74 18.03 6.14
CA GLU A 190 -13.42 17.95 5.50
C GLU A 190 -13.35 18.54 4.09
N LYS A 191 -14.47 19.02 3.53
CA LYS A 191 -14.54 19.46 2.12
C LYS A 191 -13.88 18.44 1.18
N CYS A 192 -14.36 17.21 1.22
CA CYS A 192 -13.74 16.07 0.59
C CYS A 192 -14.66 15.41 -0.46
N ASN A 193 -14.12 15.13 -1.64
CA ASN A 193 -14.74 14.31 -2.67
C ASN A 193 -14.32 12.86 -2.46
N VAL A 194 -15.24 11.99 -2.07
CA VAL A 194 -14.95 10.59 -1.77
C VAL A 194 -15.43 9.70 -2.91
N PHE A 195 -14.54 8.83 -3.36
CA PHE A 195 -14.83 7.75 -4.31
C PHE A 195 -14.75 6.41 -3.58
N TYR A 196 -15.83 5.67 -3.66
CA TYR A 196 -15.94 4.35 -3.05
C TYR A 196 -15.63 3.27 -4.06
N VAL A 197 -14.82 2.31 -3.68
CA VAL A 197 -14.43 1.16 -4.51
C VAL A 197 -14.53 -0.13 -3.72
N SER A 198 -14.66 -1.25 -4.43
CA SER A 198 -14.58 -2.58 -3.85
C SER A 198 -13.14 -2.91 -3.42
N ASP A 199 -13.00 -3.80 -2.47
CA ASP A 199 -11.69 -4.14 -1.86
C ASP A 199 -10.71 -4.74 -2.88
N ASP A 200 -11.20 -5.45 -3.90
CA ASP A 200 -10.39 -6.06 -4.96
C ASP A 200 -9.66 -5.05 -5.87
N ILE A 201 -10.21 -3.83 -5.99
CA ILE A 201 -9.58 -2.76 -6.78
C ILE A 201 -8.99 -1.64 -5.92
N TYR A 202 -9.22 -1.66 -4.60
CA TYR A 202 -8.74 -0.62 -3.69
C TYR A 202 -7.22 -0.57 -3.60
N GLU A 203 -6.55 -1.73 -3.54
CA GLU A 203 -5.09 -1.81 -3.40
C GLU A 203 -4.33 -1.66 -4.73
N ILE A 204 -5.06 -1.59 -5.88
CA ILE A 204 -4.41 -1.46 -7.19
C ILE A 204 -3.76 -0.09 -7.33
N GLY A 205 -2.45 -0.05 -7.52
CA GLY A 205 -1.70 1.18 -7.81
C GLY A 205 -1.47 2.07 -6.59
N VAL A 206 -1.62 1.56 -5.37
CA VAL A 206 -1.26 2.30 -4.14
C VAL A 206 0.24 2.49 -4.08
N THR A 207 0.66 3.73 -3.82
CA THR A 207 2.06 4.12 -3.64
C THR A 207 2.16 5.26 -2.63
N GLU A 208 3.37 5.66 -2.30
CA GLU A 208 3.66 6.88 -1.54
C GLU A 208 4.12 7.99 -2.47
N VAL A 209 3.63 9.20 -2.22
CA VAL A 209 4.04 10.41 -2.92
C VAL A 209 4.32 11.51 -1.92
N GLU A 210 5.15 12.47 -2.31
CA GLU A 210 5.38 13.67 -1.51
C GLU A 210 4.30 14.70 -1.79
N THR A 211 3.77 15.30 -0.73
CA THR A 211 2.90 16.47 -0.80
C THR A 211 3.72 17.71 -1.19
N PRO A 212 3.10 18.82 -1.56
CA PRO A 212 3.81 20.09 -1.75
C PRO A 212 4.61 20.57 -0.53
N SER A 213 4.23 20.13 0.66
CA SER A 213 4.95 20.40 1.91
C SER A 213 6.07 19.38 2.20
N GLY A 214 6.30 18.39 1.33
CA GLY A 214 7.39 17.42 1.43
C GLY A 214 7.11 16.23 2.35
N ASN A 215 5.88 16.07 2.89
CA ASN A 215 5.53 14.89 3.67
C ASN A 215 5.03 13.77 2.77
N LYS A 216 5.31 12.52 3.15
CA LYS A 216 4.83 11.35 2.42
C LYS A 216 3.39 11.01 2.78
N VAL A 217 2.58 10.81 1.76
CA VAL A 217 1.20 10.37 1.86
C VAL A 217 0.92 9.25 0.88
N ARG A 218 -0.06 8.40 1.19
CA ARG A 218 -0.50 7.37 0.26
C ARG A 218 -1.37 7.99 -0.81
N ALA A 219 -1.03 7.72 -2.05
CA ALA A 219 -1.81 8.09 -3.22
C ALA A 219 -1.83 6.94 -4.22
N TYR A 220 -2.66 7.04 -5.23
CA TYR A 220 -2.55 6.16 -6.38
C TYR A 220 -1.48 6.65 -7.34
N ASP A 221 -0.82 5.70 -8.01
CA ASP A 221 0.12 6.01 -9.08
C ASP A 221 -0.56 6.63 -10.30
N LYS A 222 0.24 7.15 -11.23
CA LYS A 222 -0.23 7.88 -12.41
C LYS A 222 -1.22 7.06 -13.24
N GLU A 223 -0.90 5.80 -13.51
CA GLU A 223 -1.72 4.91 -14.33
C GLU A 223 -3.07 4.63 -13.69
N ARG A 224 -3.06 4.42 -12.38
CA ARG A 224 -4.31 4.24 -11.64
C ARG A 224 -5.13 5.54 -11.64
N CYS A 225 -4.51 6.69 -11.45
CA CYS A 225 -5.21 7.98 -11.49
C CYS A 225 -5.85 8.23 -12.85
N ILE A 226 -5.17 7.91 -13.95
CA ILE A 226 -5.74 8.00 -15.30
C ILE A 226 -6.96 7.08 -15.44
N CYS A 227 -6.88 5.85 -14.95
CA CYS A 227 -8.04 4.96 -14.92
C CYS A 227 -9.21 5.55 -14.11
N ASP A 228 -8.92 6.12 -12.94
CA ASP A 228 -9.93 6.68 -12.05
C ASP A 228 -10.64 7.91 -12.67
N ILE A 229 -9.90 8.85 -13.27
CA ILE A 229 -10.53 10.02 -13.93
C ILE A 229 -11.35 9.63 -15.15
N ILE A 230 -10.92 8.65 -15.94
CA ILE A 230 -11.70 8.14 -17.09
C ILE A 230 -12.96 7.42 -16.60
N ARG A 231 -12.86 6.60 -15.55
CA ARG A 231 -13.99 5.91 -14.94
C ARG A 231 -15.03 6.88 -14.41
N SER A 232 -14.57 7.95 -13.79
CA SER A 232 -15.39 8.92 -13.07
C SER A 232 -15.65 10.21 -13.86
N LYS A 233 -15.43 10.22 -15.18
CA LYS A 233 -15.52 11.42 -16.04
C LYS A 233 -16.84 12.18 -15.92
N GLY A 234 -17.95 11.49 -15.63
CA GLY A 234 -19.26 12.13 -15.43
C GLY A 234 -19.40 12.94 -14.12
N ARG A 235 -18.43 12.85 -13.21
CA ARG A 235 -18.37 13.57 -11.93
C ARG A 235 -17.25 14.61 -11.89
N MET A 236 -16.58 14.84 -13.02
CA MET A 236 -15.40 15.69 -13.11
C MET A 236 -15.55 16.66 -14.29
N ASP A 237 -14.77 17.72 -14.30
CA ASP A 237 -14.68 18.63 -15.43
C ASP A 237 -14.10 17.90 -16.65
N PRO A 238 -14.82 17.84 -17.79
CA PRO A 238 -14.37 17.16 -18.99
C PRO A 238 -13.05 17.70 -19.55
N GLU A 239 -12.80 19.00 -19.44
CA GLU A 239 -11.58 19.62 -19.95
C GLU A 239 -10.36 19.25 -19.08
N GLN A 240 -10.54 19.21 -17.76
CA GLN A 240 -9.49 18.72 -16.86
C GLN A 240 -9.13 17.26 -17.13
N VAL A 241 -10.14 16.40 -17.36
CA VAL A 241 -9.93 14.99 -17.70
C VAL A 241 -9.13 14.87 -19.00
N LYS A 242 -9.53 15.59 -20.07
CA LYS A 242 -8.81 15.58 -21.35
C LYS A 242 -7.37 16.07 -21.21
N LYS A 243 -7.16 17.19 -20.51
CA LYS A 243 -5.85 17.81 -20.28
C LYS A 243 -4.92 16.83 -19.53
N SER A 244 -5.41 16.18 -18.47
CA SER A 244 -4.64 15.23 -17.67
C SER A 244 -4.28 13.97 -18.48
N VAL A 245 -5.21 13.42 -19.26
CA VAL A 245 -4.94 12.28 -20.15
C VAL A 245 -3.88 12.64 -21.21
N LYS A 246 -4.01 13.81 -21.85
CA LYS A 246 -3.05 14.30 -22.83
C LYS A 246 -1.65 14.43 -22.22
N GLN A 247 -1.56 15.06 -21.05
CA GLN A 247 -0.29 15.24 -20.33
C GLN A 247 0.35 13.91 -19.93
N TYR A 248 -0.45 12.93 -19.50
CA TYR A 248 0.04 11.58 -19.24
C TYR A 248 0.63 10.93 -20.49
N ILE A 249 -0.10 10.98 -21.62
CA ILE A 249 0.38 10.39 -22.89
C ILE A 249 1.67 11.05 -23.39
N GLN A 250 1.84 12.32 -23.15
CA GLN A 250 3.07 13.07 -23.50
C GLN A 250 4.22 12.85 -22.52
N SER A 251 3.93 12.32 -21.34
CA SER A 251 4.94 12.08 -20.30
C SER A 251 5.92 10.98 -20.72
N LYS A 252 7.21 11.18 -20.42
CA LYS A 252 8.28 10.21 -20.74
C LYS A 252 8.23 8.97 -19.85
N ASP A 253 7.68 9.09 -18.67
CA ASP A 253 7.60 8.05 -17.64
C ASP A 253 6.25 7.31 -17.62
N LYS A 254 5.40 7.52 -18.64
CA LYS A 254 4.15 6.76 -18.79
C LYS A 254 4.41 5.27 -18.95
N ASN A 255 3.58 4.47 -18.31
CA ASN A 255 3.60 3.01 -18.46
C ASN A 255 2.28 2.49 -19.04
N VAL A 256 2.20 2.46 -20.38
CA VAL A 256 0.97 2.06 -21.09
C VAL A 256 0.60 0.59 -20.82
N ALA A 257 1.59 -0.28 -20.63
CA ALA A 257 1.34 -1.68 -20.29
C ALA A 257 0.65 -1.79 -18.92
N LYS A 258 1.14 -1.07 -17.92
CA LYS A 258 0.55 -0.98 -16.57
C LYS A 258 -0.85 -0.37 -16.61
N LEU A 259 -1.04 0.71 -17.38
CA LEU A 259 -2.35 1.33 -17.59
C LEU A 259 -3.35 0.31 -18.16
N SER A 260 -2.96 -0.48 -19.18
CA SER A 260 -3.81 -1.51 -19.76
C SER A 260 -4.19 -2.61 -18.77
N VAL A 261 -3.26 -3.05 -17.93
CA VAL A 261 -3.51 -4.04 -16.87
C VAL A 261 -4.52 -3.50 -15.86
N TYR A 262 -4.36 -2.25 -15.41
CA TYR A 262 -5.28 -1.62 -14.46
C TYR A 262 -6.67 -1.42 -15.08
N ALA A 263 -6.74 -0.93 -16.32
CA ALA A 263 -7.98 -0.77 -17.05
C ALA A 263 -8.77 -2.09 -17.17
N LYS A 264 -8.06 -3.20 -17.44
CA LYS A 264 -8.66 -4.54 -17.50
C LYS A 264 -9.20 -4.97 -16.13
N ARG A 265 -8.41 -4.85 -15.06
CA ARG A 265 -8.83 -5.21 -13.70
C ARG A 265 -10.00 -4.37 -13.20
N MET A 266 -10.09 -3.10 -13.63
CA MET A 266 -11.15 -2.17 -13.26
C MET A 266 -12.36 -2.25 -14.19
N GLY A 267 -12.36 -3.11 -15.23
CA GLY A 267 -13.46 -3.29 -16.17
C GLY A 267 -13.72 -2.08 -17.08
N ILE A 268 -12.70 -1.28 -17.38
CA ILE A 268 -12.82 -0.02 -18.15
C ILE A 268 -11.93 0.02 -19.39
N SER A 269 -11.44 -1.12 -19.88
CA SER A 269 -10.50 -1.19 -21.00
C SER A 269 -10.98 -0.42 -22.23
N VAL A 270 -12.26 -0.57 -22.62
CA VAL A 270 -12.83 0.12 -23.79
C VAL A 270 -12.79 1.64 -23.60
N LYS A 271 -13.23 2.13 -22.43
CA LYS A 271 -13.21 3.58 -22.11
C LYS A 271 -11.81 4.18 -22.14
N VAL A 272 -10.83 3.42 -21.64
CA VAL A 272 -9.42 3.85 -21.67
C VAL A 272 -8.90 3.86 -23.09
N MET A 273 -9.16 2.83 -23.91
CA MET A 273 -8.78 2.79 -25.32
C MET A 273 -9.38 3.95 -26.12
N GLU A 274 -10.65 4.23 -25.95
CA GLU A 274 -11.32 5.36 -26.62
C GLU A 274 -10.70 6.71 -26.26
N MET A 275 -10.44 6.93 -24.96
CA MET A 275 -9.93 8.22 -24.48
C MET A 275 -8.44 8.42 -24.81
N VAL A 276 -7.66 7.37 -24.73
CA VAL A 276 -6.20 7.40 -24.97
C VAL A 276 -5.89 7.29 -26.47
N GLY A 277 -6.67 6.50 -27.23
CA GLY A 277 -6.48 6.28 -28.67
C GLY A 277 -6.50 7.57 -29.48
N VAL A 278 -7.33 8.52 -29.11
CA VAL A 278 -7.41 9.86 -29.78
C VAL A 278 -6.05 10.59 -29.84
N TYR A 279 -5.09 10.25 -28.97
CA TYR A 279 -3.78 10.90 -28.91
C TYR A 279 -2.67 10.12 -29.62
N TYR A 280 -2.99 8.98 -30.22
CA TYR A 280 -2.06 8.16 -31.03
C TYR A 280 -2.38 8.20 -32.51
N GLU A 281 -3.51 8.84 -32.90
CA GLU A 281 -3.85 9.18 -34.29
C GLU A 281 -3.20 10.52 -34.68
#